data_757a950a279bcd5539fc9570787c2136
#
_entry.id   757a950a279bcd5539fc9570787c2136
#
_cell.length_a   1.000
_cell.length_b   1.000
_cell.length_c   1.000
_cell.angle_alpha   90.00
_cell.angle_beta   90.00
_cell.angle_gamma   90.00
#
_symmetry.space_group_name_H-M   'P 1'
#
loop_
_entity.id
_entity.type
_entity.pdbx_description
1 polymer ?
#
loop_
_entity_poly.entity_id
_entity_poly.type
_entity_poly.pdbx_seq_one_letter_code
_entity_poly.pdbx_strand_id
1 'polypeptide(L)'
;LFKSHNPKFKDGEQVRDFIYVKDVIDVMNWFLNKPKINGLFNVGSSIPQSFNYLAKCVYRNCNISEKIEYIDTPKKIRKQYQYFTKASLNKLRKVGYNKKFFTLKDGINDYIQNYLIKF
;
A
#
# COMPACT_ATOMS: atom_id res chain seq x y z
N LEU A 1 -1.63 -9.90 12.71
CA LEU A 1 -0.49 -9.62 11.82
C LEU A 1 0.58 -10.69 11.96
N PHE A 2 1.47 -10.81 10.97
CA PHE A 2 2.61 -11.72 11.09
C PHE A 2 3.71 -11.14 11.97
N LYS A 3 4.27 -11.99 12.85
CA LYS A 3 5.52 -11.71 13.54
C LYS A 3 6.68 -11.58 12.56
N SER A 4 7.65 -10.78 12.92
CA SER A 4 8.92 -10.72 12.19
C SER A 4 9.81 -11.93 12.52
N HIS A 5 10.46 -12.48 11.51
CA HIS A 5 11.55 -13.45 11.66
C HIS A 5 12.88 -12.85 11.17
N ASN A 6 12.92 -11.53 10.99
CA ASN A 6 14.10 -10.76 10.64
C ASN A 6 14.41 -9.78 11.77
N PRO A 7 15.59 -9.84 12.42
CA PRO A 7 15.92 -8.99 13.57
C PRO A 7 15.96 -7.49 13.27
N LYS A 8 15.97 -7.10 12.00
CA LYS A 8 15.91 -5.70 11.58
C LYS A 8 14.51 -5.08 11.67
N PHE A 9 13.48 -5.90 11.86
CA PHE A 9 12.09 -5.45 11.92
C PHE A 9 11.41 -5.99 13.17
N LYS A 10 10.66 -5.17 13.87
CA LYS A 10 9.75 -5.61 14.94
C LYS A 10 8.50 -6.24 14.33
N ASP A 11 7.70 -6.93 15.14
CA ASP A 11 6.45 -7.54 14.72
C ASP A 11 5.49 -6.50 14.13
N GLY A 12 4.97 -6.77 12.94
CA GLY A 12 4.10 -5.85 12.21
C GLY A 12 4.78 -4.63 11.58
N GLU A 13 6.10 -4.44 11.79
CA GLU A 13 6.86 -3.32 11.22
C GLU A 13 7.49 -3.65 9.85
N GLN A 14 7.18 -4.80 9.28
CA GLN A 14 7.46 -5.07 7.88
C GLN A 14 6.73 -4.04 7.03
N VAL A 15 7.38 -3.50 6.01
CA VAL A 15 6.84 -2.42 5.19
C VAL A 15 6.49 -2.84 3.77
N ARG A 16 5.44 -2.21 3.25
CA ARG A 16 4.97 -2.39 1.88
C ARG A 16 4.66 -1.04 1.25
N ASP A 17 4.83 -0.99 -0.04
CA ASP A 17 4.35 0.11 -0.85
C ASP A 17 2.87 -0.10 -1.15
N PHE A 18 2.02 0.31 -0.22
CA PHE A 18 0.57 0.26 -0.40
C PHE A 18 0.13 1.36 -1.36
N ILE A 19 -0.67 1.01 -2.35
CA ILE A 19 -1.28 1.98 -3.26
C ILE A 19 -2.80 1.86 -3.22
N TYR A 20 -3.48 2.99 -3.29
CA TYR A 20 -4.92 3.02 -3.34
C TYR A 20 -5.44 2.68 -4.75
N VAL A 21 -6.51 1.90 -4.82
CA VAL A 21 -7.05 1.42 -6.11
C VAL A 21 -7.44 2.55 -7.06
N LYS A 22 -7.96 3.66 -6.56
CA LYS A 22 -8.31 4.83 -7.40
C LYS A 22 -7.09 5.43 -8.07
N ASP A 23 -5.93 5.43 -7.41
CA ASP A 23 -4.69 5.91 -8.00
C ASP A 23 -4.24 5.02 -9.17
N VAL A 24 -4.40 3.70 -9.01
CA VAL A 24 -4.10 2.76 -10.10
C VAL A 24 -5.01 3.01 -11.30
N ILE A 25 -6.31 3.18 -11.05
CA ILE A 25 -7.30 3.48 -12.10
C ILE A 25 -6.96 4.82 -12.79
N ASP A 26 -6.57 5.84 -12.04
CA ASP A 26 -6.16 7.12 -12.60
C ASP A 26 -4.94 6.98 -13.53
N VAL A 27 -3.95 6.19 -13.13
CA VAL A 27 -2.78 5.91 -13.99
C VAL A 27 -3.22 5.19 -15.26
N MET A 28 -4.07 4.18 -15.15
CA MET A 28 -4.59 3.45 -16.31
C MET A 28 -5.34 4.37 -17.27
N ASN A 29 -6.25 5.21 -16.76
CA ASN A 29 -6.99 6.18 -17.56
C ASN A 29 -6.07 7.21 -18.22
N TRP A 30 -5.01 7.63 -17.53
CA TRP A 30 -4.03 8.54 -18.10
C TRP A 30 -3.31 7.91 -19.31
N PHE A 31 -2.91 6.61 -19.23
CA PHE A 31 -2.31 5.91 -20.34
C PHE A 31 -3.27 5.72 -21.51
N LEU A 32 -4.55 5.42 -21.25
CA LEU A 32 -5.56 5.32 -22.31
C LEU A 32 -5.66 6.61 -23.13
N ASN A 33 -5.48 7.77 -22.50
CA ASN A 33 -5.46 9.08 -23.16
C ASN A 33 -4.09 9.46 -23.75
N LYS A 34 -3.09 8.56 -23.68
CA LYS A 34 -1.72 8.78 -24.16
C LYS A 34 -1.22 7.58 -24.97
N PRO A 35 -1.90 7.21 -26.09
CA PRO A 35 -1.64 5.96 -26.81
C PRO A 35 -0.22 5.84 -27.40
N LYS A 36 0.49 6.96 -27.51
CA LYS A 36 1.90 6.97 -27.98
C LYS A 36 2.91 6.59 -26.91
N ILE A 37 2.51 6.55 -25.62
CA ILE A 37 3.38 6.18 -24.51
C ILE A 37 3.24 4.69 -24.24
N ASN A 38 4.31 3.94 -24.51
CA ASN A 38 4.34 2.48 -24.37
C ASN A 38 5.45 2.04 -23.43
N GLY A 39 5.29 0.87 -22.83
CA GLY A 39 6.31 0.21 -22.04
C GLY A 39 5.81 -0.33 -20.71
N LEU A 40 6.74 -0.84 -19.91
CA LEU A 40 6.50 -1.31 -18.56
C LEU A 40 6.75 -0.19 -17.56
N PHE A 41 5.78 0.05 -16.69
CA PHE A 41 5.83 1.10 -15.65
C PHE A 41 5.46 0.50 -14.30
N ASN A 42 6.23 0.84 -13.27
CA ASN A 42 5.85 0.55 -11.90
C ASN A 42 4.80 1.55 -11.43
N VAL A 43 3.81 1.04 -10.69
CA VAL A 43 2.80 1.87 -10.03
C VAL A 43 2.75 1.48 -8.57
N GLY A 44 2.98 2.45 -7.69
CA GLY A 44 2.99 2.32 -6.24
C GLY A 44 2.93 3.71 -5.62
N SER A 45 2.78 3.82 -4.31
CA SER A 45 2.81 5.11 -3.64
C SER A 45 4.21 5.73 -3.57
N SER A 46 5.24 4.89 -3.66
CA SER A 46 6.65 5.21 -3.38
C SER A 46 6.91 5.64 -1.92
N ILE A 47 5.94 5.45 -1.03
CA ILE A 47 5.99 5.76 0.40
C ILE A 47 5.67 4.49 1.20
N PRO A 48 6.66 3.60 1.42
CA PRO A 48 6.43 2.37 2.16
C PRO A 48 5.91 2.64 3.58
N GLN A 49 4.95 1.84 4.02
CA GLN A 49 4.34 1.92 5.34
C GLN A 49 4.28 0.54 5.99
N SER A 50 4.29 0.49 7.33
CA SER A 50 4.21 -0.77 8.05
C SER A 50 2.78 -1.34 8.10
N PHE A 51 2.67 -2.66 8.28
CA PHE A 51 1.38 -3.30 8.53
C PHE A 51 0.73 -2.79 9.82
N ASN A 52 1.52 -2.46 10.85
CA ASN A 52 1.03 -1.82 12.07
C ASN A 52 0.35 -0.48 11.76
N TYR A 53 0.99 0.35 10.93
CA TYR A 53 0.42 1.65 10.56
C TYR A 53 -0.88 1.47 9.75
N LEU A 54 -0.92 0.52 8.81
CA LEU A 54 -2.13 0.19 8.06
C LEU A 54 -3.27 -0.23 9.01
N ALA A 55 -3.02 -1.19 9.92
CA ALA A 55 -4.01 -1.66 10.87
C ALA A 55 -4.54 -0.52 11.76
N LYS A 56 -3.64 0.33 12.30
CA LYS A 56 -4.02 1.50 13.09
C LYS A 56 -4.91 2.48 12.32
N CYS A 57 -4.61 2.71 11.05
CA CYS A 57 -5.47 3.55 10.20
C CYS A 57 -6.86 2.96 10.04
N VAL A 58 -6.98 1.63 9.87
CA VAL A 58 -8.28 0.94 9.78
C VAL A 58 -9.05 1.09 11.09
N TYR A 59 -8.44 0.75 12.24
CA TYR A 59 -9.09 0.87 13.56
C TYR A 59 -9.64 2.27 13.81
N ARG A 60 -8.82 3.31 13.53
CA ARG A 60 -9.22 4.72 13.71
C ARG A 60 -10.40 5.10 12.83
N ASN A 61 -10.39 4.68 11.56
CA ASN A 61 -11.47 5.03 10.64
C ASN A 61 -12.76 4.26 10.91
N CYS A 62 -12.67 3.07 11.54
CA CYS A 62 -13.84 2.32 12.01
C CYS A 62 -14.33 2.76 13.41
N ASN A 63 -13.60 3.67 14.08
CA ASN A 63 -13.88 4.14 15.44
C ASN A 63 -13.96 3.00 16.46
N ILE A 64 -13.04 2.02 16.37
CA ILE A 64 -12.91 0.88 17.27
C ILE A 64 -11.53 0.85 17.91
N SER A 65 -11.47 0.28 19.12
CA SER A 65 -10.20 0.15 19.86
C SER A 65 -9.21 -0.75 19.15
N GLU A 66 -7.94 -0.36 19.14
CA GLU A 66 -6.86 -1.15 18.52
C GLU A 66 -6.68 -2.49 19.27
N LYS A 67 -6.79 -3.60 18.54
CA LYS A 67 -6.54 -4.96 19.05
C LYS A 67 -5.76 -5.74 17.99
N ILE A 68 -4.43 -5.68 18.04
CA ILE A 68 -3.55 -6.33 17.09
C ILE A 68 -2.94 -7.57 17.74
N GLU A 69 -3.21 -8.74 17.16
CA GLU A 69 -2.55 -9.99 17.51
C GLU A 69 -1.44 -10.29 16.50
N TYR A 70 -0.32 -10.80 17.01
CA TYR A 70 0.81 -11.21 16.17
C TYR A 70 0.93 -12.73 16.17
N ILE A 71 0.81 -13.33 14.99
CA ILE A 71 0.90 -14.76 14.76
C ILE A 71 2.18 -15.12 14.01
N ASP A 72 2.68 -16.33 14.21
CA ASP A 72 3.89 -16.77 13.52
C ASP A 72 3.67 -16.83 12.00
N THR A 73 4.63 -16.27 11.27
CA THR A 73 4.64 -16.42 9.81
C THR A 73 4.79 -17.91 9.47
N PRO A 74 3.93 -18.48 8.61
CA PRO A 74 4.04 -19.87 8.21
C PRO A 74 5.44 -20.24 7.70
N LYS A 75 6.00 -21.35 8.18
CA LYS A 75 7.39 -21.76 7.85
C LYS A 75 7.65 -21.83 6.34
N LYS A 76 6.65 -22.25 5.56
CA LYS A 76 6.76 -22.39 4.09
C LYS A 76 7.07 -21.08 3.38
N ILE A 77 6.57 -19.94 3.89
CA ILE A 77 6.74 -18.63 3.24
C ILE A 77 7.84 -17.77 3.86
N ARG A 78 8.37 -18.13 5.04
CA ARG A 78 9.37 -17.32 5.76
C ARG A 78 10.58 -16.94 4.91
N LYS A 79 11.11 -17.88 4.13
CA LYS A 79 12.30 -17.68 3.28
C LYS A 79 12.04 -16.72 2.11
N GLN A 80 10.79 -16.65 1.65
CA GLN A 80 10.37 -15.83 0.52
C GLN A 80 9.67 -14.55 0.97
N TYR A 81 9.46 -14.36 2.28
CA TYR A 81 8.73 -13.24 2.82
C TYR A 81 9.52 -11.94 2.64
N GLN A 82 8.93 -11.01 1.92
CA GLN A 82 9.52 -9.70 1.67
C GLN A 82 9.26 -8.78 2.85
N TYR A 83 10.32 -8.21 3.42
CA TYR A 83 10.23 -7.27 4.55
C TYR A 83 10.15 -5.81 4.10
N PHE A 84 10.51 -5.54 2.87
CA PHE A 84 10.50 -4.19 2.31
C PHE A 84 10.12 -4.23 0.83
N THR A 85 9.18 -3.39 0.42
CA THR A 85 8.88 -3.11 -0.98
C THR A 85 8.69 -1.60 -1.17
N LYS A 86 9.21 -1.07 -2.29
CA LYS A 86 9.03 0.32 -2.71
C LYS A 86 9.09 0.41 -4.23
N ALA A 87 8.06 0.94 -4.84
CA ALA A 87 8.04 1.20 -6.27
C ALA A 87 8.91 2.42 -6.62
N SER A 88 9.70 2.29 -7.69
CA SER A 88 10.31 3.46 -8.31
C SER A 88 9.36 4.05 -9.33
N LEU A 89 8.96 5.29 -9.13
CA LEU A 89 8.07 6.03 -10.01
C LEU A 89 8.81 6.86 -11.07
N ASN A 90 10.13 6.82 -11.09
CA ASN A 90 10.96 7.68 -11.94
C ASN A 90 10.55 7.59 -13.43
N LYS A 91 10.33 6.37 -13.94
CA LYS A 91 9.92 6.18 -15.33
C LYS A 91 8.53 6.74 -15.60
N LEU A 92 7.59 6.54 -14.70
CA LEU A 92 6.21 7.06 -14.79
C LEU A 92 6.19 8.60 -14.76
N ARG A 93 6.98 9.20 -13.86
CA ARG A 93 7.09 10.66 -13.76
C ARG A 93 7.78 11.27 -14.99
N LYS A 94 8.81 10.61 -15.49
CA LYS A 94 9.55 11.06 -16.70
C LYS A 94 8.67 11.15 -17.95
N VAL A 95 7.69 10.26 -18.10
CA VAL A 95 6.74 10.31 -19.22
C VAL A 95 5.57 11.27 -19.02
N GLY A 96 5.53 11.98 -17.88
CA GLY A 96 4.63 13.11 -17.64
C GLY A 96 3.43 12.83 -16.71
N TYR A 97 3.33 11.64 -16.11
CA TYR A 97 2.31 11.43 -15.08
C TYR A 97 2.74 12.08 -13.77
N ASN A 98 2.20 13.25 -13.45
CA ASN A 98 2.60 14.06 -12.28
C ASN A 98 1.53 14.15 -11.19
N LYS A 99 0.40 13.45 -11.33
CA LYS A 99 -0.65 13.44 -10.31
C LYS A 99 -0.13 12.88 -9.00
N LYS A 100 -0.48 13.51 -7.90
CA LYS A 100 -0.15 13.09 -6.54
C LYS A 100 -1.06 11.92 -6.15
N PHE A 101 -0.47 10.87 -5.57
CA PHE A 101 -1.21 9.72 -5.06
C PHE A 101 -1.79 9.98 -3.66
N PHE A 102 -2.83 9.26 -3.32
CA PHE A 102 -3.35 9.23 -1.97
C PHE A 102 -2.28 8.77 -0.99
N THR A 103 -2.29 9.35 0.21
CA THR A 103 -1.56 8.73 1.33
C THR A 103 -2.28 7.45 1.75
N LEU A 104 -1.58 6.52 2.41
CA LEU A 104 -2.21 5.31 2.94
C LEU A 104 -3.41 5.65 3.85
N LYS A 105 -3.24 6.65 4.73
CA LYS A 105 -4.30 7.13 5.62
C LYS A 105 -5.53 7.63 4.85
N ASP A 106 -5.33 8.47 3.83
CA ASP A 106 -6.43 9.07 3.08
C ASP A 106 -7.15 8.03 2.22
N GLY A 107 -6.40 7.09 1.60
CA GLY A 107 -6.98 5.99 0.83
C GLY A 107 -7.82 5.05 1.71
N ILE A 108 -7.33 4.70 2.92
CA ILE A 108 -8.10 3.90 3.88
C ILE A 108 -9.35 4.63 4.33
N ASN A 109 -9.23 5.93 4.66
CA ASN A 109 -10.37 6.74 5.05
C ASN A 109 -11.44 6.77 3.95
N ASP A 110 -11.06 7.09 2.73
CA ASP A 110 -12.01 7.13 1.60
C ASP A 110 -12.69 5.76 1.38
N TYR A 111 -11.92 4.66 1.45
CA TYR A 111 -12.45 3.33 1.26
C TYR A 111 -13.44 2.91 2.36
N ILE A 112 -13.06 3.12 3.63
CA ILE A 112 -13.91 2.74 4.76
C ILE A 112 -15.19 3.58 4.79
N GLN A 113 -15.08 4.91 4.69
CA GLN A 113 -16.22 5.82 4.83
C GLN A 113 -17.20 5.74 3.65
N ASN A 114 -16.69 5.50 2.45
CA ASN A 114 -17.52 5.54 1.25
C ASN A 114 -17.99 4.17 0.76
N TYR A 115 -17.32 3.07 1.17
CA TYR A 115 -17.59 1.74 0.61
C TYR A 115 -17.84 0.65 1.65
N LEU A 116 -17.29 0.76 2.87
CA LEU A 116 -17.45 -0.30 3.88
C LEU A 116 -18.52 0.02 4.94
N ILE A 117 -18.63 1.26 5.39
CA ILE A 117 -19.55 1.62 6.49
C ILE A 117 -20.97 1.94 5.99
N LYS A 118 -21.15 2.11 4.70
CA LYS A 118 -22.46 2.43 4.09
C LYS A 118 -23.39 1.21 3.88
N PHE A 119 -22.96 0.04 4.34
CA PHE A 119 -23.78 -1.20 4.24
C PHE A 119 -24.34 -1.62 5.58
#